data_b304bd4da7b22da40407802f0e7180ac
#
_entry.id   b304bd4da7b22da40407802f0e7180ac
#
_cell.length_a   1.000
_cell.length_b   1.000
_cell.length_c   1.000
_cell.angle_alpha   90.00
_cell.angle_beta   90.00
_cell.angle_gamma   90.00
#
_symmetry.space_group_name_H-M   'P 1'
#
loop_
_entity.id
_entity.type
_entity.pdbx_description
1 polymer ?
#
loop_
_entity_poly.entity_id
_entity_poly.type
_entity_poly.pdbx_seq_one_letter_code
_entity_poly.pdbx_strand_id
1 'polypeptide(L)'
;TIAGTGSNGAIVHYRASKESNKTIKKSDVFLCDSGGKYMFGTTDVTRTICFSKQPNSIKNVYTKVLKGHIAVVTSNLKKFNNGKKVYL
;
A
#
# COMPACT_ATOMS: atom_id res chain seq x y z
N THR A 1 -7.47 -1.78 -10.88
CA THR A 1 -7.51 -1.95 -9.42
C THR A 1 -6.77 -3.21 -9.00
N ILE A 2 -5.94 -3.09 -8.00
CA ILE A 2 -5.30 -4.21 -7.32
C ILE A 2 -5.97 -4.35 -5.96
N ALA A 3 -6.49 -5.52 -5.65
CA ALA A 3 -7.14 -5.81 -4.38
C ALA A 3 -6.61 -7.13 -3.83
N GLY A 4 -5.87 -7.05 -2.73
CA GLY A 4 -5.23 -8.21 -2.12
C GLY A 4 -5.49 -8.31 -0.62
N THR A 5 -5.93 -9.47 -0.18
CA THR A 5 -6.12 -9.77 1.25
C THR A 5 -5.09 -10.77 1.74
N GLY A 6 -4.61 -10.60 2.98
CA GLY A 6 -3.59 -11.46 3.56
C GLY A 6 -2.33 -11.53 2.70
N SER A 7 -1.86 -12.74 2.40
CA SER A 7 -0.64 -12.95 1.59
C SER A 7 -0.73 -12.40 0.16
N ASN A 8 -1.92 -12.24 -0.41
CA ASN A 8 -2.08 -11.65 -1.74
C ASN A 8 -1.70 -10.16 -1.77
N GLY A 9 -1.86 -9.46 -0.65
CA GLY A 9 -1.43 -8.08 -0.51
C GLY A 9 0.09 -7.86 -0.55
N ALA A 10 0.88 -8.91 -0.37
CA ALA A 10 2.34 -8.86 -0.48
C ALA A 10 2.85 -9.03 -1.92
N ILE A 11 1.98 -9.36 -2.86
CA ILE A 11 2.35 -9.58 -4.25
C ILE A 11 2.19 -8.26 -5.01
N VAL A 12 3.30 -7.74 -5.51
CA VAL A 12 3.31 -6.52 -6.33
C VAL A 12 2.52 -6.76 -7.63
N HIS A 13 1.59 -5.85 -7.94
CA HIS A 13 0.69 -5.97 -9.08
C HIS A 13 -0.15 -7.27 -9.07
N TYR A 14 -0.60 -7.68 -7.87
CA TYR A 14 -1.44 -8.86 -7.73
C TYR A 14 -2.64 -8.84 -8.69
N ARG A 15 -2.87 -9.97 -9.35
CA ARG A 15 -4.06 -10.22 -10.18
C ARG A 15 -4.77 -11.46 -9.67
N ALA A 16 -6.03 -11.32 -9.34
CA ALA A 16 -6.85 -12.44 -8.90
C ALA A 16 -7.03 -13.47 -10.02
N SER A 17 -6.88 -14.73 -9.66
CA SER A 17 -7.25 -15.88 -10.50
C SER A 17 -8.18 -16.79 -9.69
N LYS A 18 -8.77 -17.78 -10.34
CA LYS A 18 -9.63 -18.76 -9.64
C LYS A 18 -8.88 -19.48 -8.53
N GLU A 19 -7.59 -19.76 -8.74
CA GLU A 19 -6.72 -20.49 -7.81
C GLU A 19 -6.22 -19.62 -6.67
N SER A 20 -5.95 -18.35 -6.92
CA SER A 20 -5.34 -17.42 -5.96
C SER A 20 -6.36 -16.55 -5.21
N ASN A 21 -7.59 -16.49 -5.69
CA ASN A 21 -8.63 -15.65 -5.12
C ASN A 21 -8.95 -16.03 -3.66
N LYS A 22 -9.16 -15.03 -2.82
CA LYS A 22 -9.47 -15.22 -1.40
C LYS A 22 -10.66 -14.36 -1.01
N THR A 23 -11.50 -14.90 -0.14
CA THR A 23 -12.56 -14.12 0.51
C THR A 23 -11.95 -13.21 1.56
N ILE A 24 -12.32 -11.93 1.53
CA ILE A 24 -11.90 -10.94 2.51
C ILE A 24 -12.60 -11.21 3.84
N LYS A 25 -11.84 -11.34 4.92
CA LYS A 25 -12.35 -11.55 6.29
C LYS A 25 -12.12 -10.31 7.15
N LYS A 26 -12.93 -10.13 8.19
CA LYS A 26 -12.77 -9.02 9.13
C LYS A 26 -11.42 -8.97 9.82
N SER A 27 -10.77 -10.12 10.00
CA SER A 27 -9.43 -10.23 10.60
C SER A 27 -8.30 -9.88 9.65
N ASP A 28 -8.59 -9.71 8.37
CA ASP A 28 -7.55 -9.55 7.36
C ASP A 28 -6.99 -8.12 7.32
N VAL A 29 -5.73 -8.05 6.90
CA VAL A 29 -5.14 -6.84 6.35
C VAL A 29 -5.44 -6.84 4.86
N PHE A 30 -6.06 -5.78 4.38
CA PHE A 30 -6.51 -5.63 3.00
C PHE A 30 -5.79 -4.47 2.32
N LEU A 31 -5.16 -4.72 1.19
CA LEU A 31 -4.54 -3.72 0.34
C LEU A 31 -5.44 -3.45 -0.86
N CYS A 32 -5.76 -2.18 -1.07
CA CYS A 32 -6.50 -1.72 -2.24
C CYS A 32 -5.70 -0.62 -2.94
N ASP A 33 -5.32 -0.87 -4.17
CA ASP A 33 -4.69 0.07 -5.07
C ASP A 33 -5.65 0.34 -6.22
N SER A 34 -6.30 1.49 -6.18
CA SER A 34 -7.38 1.82 -7.09
C SER A 34 -7.18 3.19 -7.72
N GLY A 35 -7.41 3.26 -9.02
CA GLY A 35 -7.31 4.50 -9.77
C GLY A 35 -8.31 4.55 -10.91
N GLY A 36 -8.56 5.76 -11.38
CA GLY A 36 -9.42 6.02 -12.53
C GLY A 36 -8.74 6.98 -13.52
N LYS A 37 -8.93 6.70 -14.78
CA LYS A 37 -8.48 7.58 -15.86
C LYS A 37 -9.67 8.36 -16.41
N TYR A 38 -9.58 9.67 -16.35
CA TYR A 38 -10.62 10.59 -16.78
C TYR A 38 -10.09 11.51 -17.89
N MET A 39 -11.00 12.22 -18.56
CA MET A 39 -10.63 13.13 -19.67
C MET A 39 -9.62 14.19 -19.23
N PHE A 40 -9.75 14.75 -18.05
CA PHE A 40 -8.92 15.85 -17.54
C PHE A 40 -8.05 15.48 -16.35
N GLY A 41 -7.88 14.20 -16.05
CA GLY A 41 -7.04 13.78 -14.95
C GLY A 41 -7.05 12.28 -14.68
N THR A 42 -6.11 11.87 -13.85
CA THR A 42 -5.98 10.48 -13.40
C THR A 42 -5.95 10.45 -11.88
N THR A 43 -6.64 9.51 -11.28
CA THR A 43 -6.55 9.23 -9.84
C THR A 43 -5.82 7.91 -9.61
N ASP A 44 -5.04 7.88 -8.55
CA ASP A 44 -4.27 6.71 -8.15
C ASP A 44 -4.07 6.76 -6.63
N VAL A 45 -4.75 5.87 -5.93
CA VAL A 45 -4.75 5.85 -4.46
C VAL A 45 -4.61 4.44 -3.95
N THR A 46 -3.53 4.18 -3.23
CA THR A 46 -3.31 2.91 -2.54
C THR A 46 -3.54 3.07 -1.05
N ARG A 47 -4.27 2.14 -0.46
CA ARG A 47 -4.49 2.07 1.00
C ARG A 47 -4.42 0.64 1.48
N THR A 48 -3.78 0.49 2.64
CA THR A 48 -3.79 -0.75 3.42
C THR A 48 -4.67 -0.53 4.63
N ILE A 49 -5.74 -1.29 4.75
CA ILE A 49 -6.75 -1.15 5.79
C ILE A 49 -6.98 -2.44 6.55
N CYS A 50 -7.49 -2.31 7.77
CA CYS A 50 -7.89 -3.42 8.61
C CYS A 50 -9.32 -3.18 9.08
N PHE A 51 -10.15 -4.22 9.09
CA PHE A 51 -11.56 -4.14 9.48
C PHE A 51 -11.80 -4.47 10.95
N SER A 52 -10.75 -4.90 11.67
CA SER A 52 -10.78 -5.22 13.09
C SER A 52 -9.44 -4.89 13.76
N LYS A 53 -9.44 -4.96 15.10
CA LYS A 53 -8.22 -4.77 15.89
C LYS A 53 -7.16 -5.80 15.50
N GLN A 54 -5.97 -5.33 15.19
CA GLN A 54 -4.85 -6.16 14.76
C GLN A 54 -3.85 -6.41 15.90
N PRO A 55 -3.08 -7.52 15.85
CA PRO A 55 -1.99 -7.78 16.78
C PRO A 55 -0.93 -6.69 16.77
N ASN A 56 -0.20 -6.53 17.87
CA ASN A 56 0.86 -5.54 17.99
C ASN A 56 1.97 -5.71 16.96
N SER A 57 2.27 -6.93 16.54
CA SER A 57 3.24 -7.21 15.48
C SER A 57 2.88 -6.50 14.16
N ILE A 58 1.62 -6.62 13.74
CA ILE A 58 1.13 -5.95 12.52
C ILE A 58 1.12 -4.43 12.69
N LYS A 59 0.66 -3.93 13.85
CA LYS A 59 0.68 -2.50 14.15
C LYS A 59 2.09 -1.91 14.11
N ASN A 60 3.07 -2.61 14.65
CA ASN A 60 4.46 -2.17 14.66
C ASN A 60 5.03 -2.07 13.24
N VAL A 61 4.80 -3.07 12.40
CA VAL A 61 5.24 -3.05 11.00
C VAL A 61 4.55 -1.93 10.23
N TYR A 62 3.24 -1.80 10.37
CA TYR A 62 2.46 -0.73 9.75
C TYR A 62 2.99 0.66 10.14
N THR A 63 3.25 0.86 11.42
CA THR A 63 3.79 2.12 11.94
C THR A 63 5.18 2.43 11.37
N LYS A 64 6.06 1.43 11.24
CA LYS A 64 7.39 1.62 10.65
C LYS A 64 7.29 2.04 9.18
N VAL A 65 6.43 1.38 8.40
CA VAL A 65 6.19 1.73 7.00
C VAL A 65 5.62 3.14 6.87
N LEU A 66 4.65 3.49 7.72
CA LEU A 66 4.04 4.82 7.74
C LEU A 66 5.07 5.91 8.07
N LYS A 67 5.95 5.68 9.06
CA LYS A 67 7.06 6.60 9.37
C LYS A 67 7.97 6.81 8.18
N GLY A 68 8.35 5.75 7.48
CA GLY A 68 9.16 5.85 6.26
C GLY A 68 8.45 6.65 5.16
N HIS A 69 7.16 6.40 4.95
CA HIS A 69 6.35 7.15 3.99
C HIS A 69 6.31 8.65 4.32
N ILE A 70 6.03 9.01 5.57
CA ILE A 70 6.01 10.41 6.02
C ILE A 70 7.38 11.06 5.84
N ALA A 71 8.47 10.37 6.18
CA ALA A 71 9.82 10.88 6.01
C ALA A 71 10.13 11.21 4.53
N VAL A 72 9.71 10.37 3.60
CA VAL A 72 9.86 10.63 2.16
C VAL A 72 9.04 11.84 1.71
N VAL A 73 7.77 11.87 2.07
CA VAL A 73 6.83 12.95 1.65
C VAL A 73 7.26 14.31 2.20
N THR A 74 7.79 14.34 3.43
CA THR A 74 8.23 15.58 4.08
C THR A 74 9.68 15.93 3.80
N SER A 75 10.44 15.06 3.12
CA SER A 75 11.84 15.33 2.78
C SER A 75 11.95 16.48 1.78
N ASN A 76 12.95 17.36 1.97
CA ASN A 76 13.22 18.44 1.02
C ASN A 76 14.00 17.89 -0.17
N LEU A 77 13.30 17.39 -1.17
CA LEU A 77 13.88 16.77 -2.36
C LEU A 77 14.77 17.72 -3.19
N LYS A 78 14.69 19.04 -2.98
CA LYS A 78 15.59 20.02 -3.61
C LYS A 78 17.05 19.86 -3.20
N LYS A 79 17.33 19.22 -2.06
CA LYS A 79 18.69 18.88 -1.62
C LYS A 79 19.26 17.61 -2.26
N PHE A 80 18.42 16.82 -2.90
CA PHE A 80 18.82 15.59 -3.58
C PHE A 80 18.95 15.86 -5.07
N ASN A 81 20.13 16.32 -5.50
CA ASN A 81 20.39 16.57 -6.91
C ASN A 81 20.20 15.29 -7.75
N ASN A 82 19.43 15.43 -8.84
CA ASN A 82 19.33 14.47 -9.94
C ASN A 82 18.75 13.09 -9.63
N GLY A 83 17.69 12.99 -8.84
CA GLY A 83 16.98 11.71 -8.66
C GLY A 83 17.84 10.59 -8.07
N LYS A 84 18.98 10.91 -7.49
CA LYS A 84 19.86 9.95 -6.85
C LYS A 84 19.29 9.52 -5.50
N LYS A 85 18.73 8.33 -5.51
CA LYS A 85 18.55 7.39 -4.42
C LYS A 85 18.16 7.99 -3.06
N VAL A 86 16.87 7.98 -2.79
CA VAL A 86 16.37 8.03 -1.41
C VAL A 86 16.49 6.60 -0.84
N TYR A 87 17.39 6.40 0.08
CA TYR A 87 17.44 5.18 0.89
C TYR A 87 16.65 5.43 2.17
N LEU A 88 15.68 4.59 2.42
CA LEU A 88 14.91 4.55 3.67
C LEU A 88 15.52 3.51 4.61
#